data_ebe61bc5050e0e9d1c7d9e3cad0a7b49
#
_entry.id   ebe61bc5050e0e9d1c7d9e3cad0a7b49
#
_cell.length_a   1.000
_cell.length_b   1.000
_cell.length_c   1.000
_cell.angle_alpha   90.00
_cell.angle_beta   90.00
_cell.angle_gamma   90.00
#
_symmetry.space_group_name_H-M   'P 1'
#
loop_
_entity.id
_entity.type
_entity.pdbx_description
1 polymer ?
#
loop_
_entity_poly.entity_id
_entity_poly.type
_entity_poly.pdbx_seq_one_letter_code
_entity_poly.pdbx_strand_id
1 'polypeptide(L)'
;MITDCHIHISPLEMFKPQALELMKKKRPNFEQIAEFCRSPKAFLKYLDVCGIDRAVLINYVAPEVIGFTNGVNQFIADYVKEDPKRLLSCGSLHPRHTTNVLADMEQILRLGIRMIKIHPP
;
A
#
# COMPACT_ATOMS: atom_id res chain seq x y z
N MET A 1 -8.56 13.37 -17.37
CA MET A 1 -8.19 12.88 -16.03
C MET A 1 -7.68 11.44 -16.16
N ILE A 2 -6.46 11.20 -15.69
CA ILE A 2 -5.80 9.89 -15.73
C ILE A 2 -5.70 9.34 -14.30
N THR A 3 -6.18 8.11 -14.09
CA THR A 3 -6.07 7.42 -12.80
C THR A 3 -5.29 6.13 -13.00
N ASP A 4 -4.17 5.98 -12.29
CA ASP A 4 -3.48 4.69 -12.19
C ASP A 4 -4.15 3.85 -11.09
N CYS A 5 -4.66 2.69 -11.46
CA CYS A 5 -5.46 1.84 -10.57
C CYS A 5 -4.64 0.78 -9.84
N HIS A 6 -3.31 0.72 -10.00
CA HIS A 6 -2.51 -0.35 -9.43
C HIS A 6 -1.08 0.06 -9.08
N ILE A 7 -0.92 0.81 -8.02
CA ILE A 7 0.39 1.21 -7.51
C ILE A 7 0.61 0.63 -6.10
N HIS A 8 1.79 0.05 -5.88
CA HIS A 8 2.18 -0.45 -4.57
C HIS A 8 3.04 0.58 -3.84
N ILE A 9 2.49 1.14 -2.76
CA ILE A 9 3.22 1.91 -1.75
C ILE A 9 3.29 1.04 -0.50
N SER A 10 4.48 0.62 -0.13
CA SER A 10 4.70 -0.44 0.85
C SER A 10 5.31 0.07 2.16
N PRO A 11 4.87 -0.44 3.33
CA PRO A 11 5.50 -0.17 4.61
C PRO A 11 6.85 -0.91 4.69
N LEU A 12 7.94 -0.23 4.37
CA LEU A 12 9.27 -0.84 4.22
C LEU A 12 9.75 -1.56 5.49
N GLU A 13 9.40 -1.02 6.66
CA GLU A 13 9.76 -1.57 7.97
C GLU A 13 9.05 -2.91 8.28
N MET A 14 7.98 -3.20 7.55
CA MET A 14 7.19 -4.42 7.73
C MET A 14 7.71 -5.60 6.92
N PHE A 15 8.59 -5.35 5.94
CA PHE A 15 9.18 -6.41 5.13
C PHE A 15 10.02 -7.37 5.97
N LYS A 16 9.88 -8.67 5.70
CA LYS A 16 10.90 -9.64 6.11
C LYS A 16 12.25 -9.28 5.48
N PRO A 17 13.38 -9.41 6.20
CA PRO A 17 14.70 -9.04 5.68
C PRO A 17 15.02 -9.66 4.32
N GLN A 18 14.72 -10.95 4.15
CA GLN A 18 15.00 -11.66 2.89
C GLN A 18 14.16 -11.12 1.72
N ALA A 19 12.89 -10.76 1.98
CA ALA A 19 12.01 -10.18 0.97
C ALA A 19 12.48 -8.78 0.56
N LEU A 20 12.91 -7.98 1.52
CA LEU A 20 13.45 -6.65 1.27
C LEU A 20 14.76 -6.71 0.45
N GLU A 21 15.68 -7.61 0.80
CA GLU A 21 16.92 -7.80 0.05
C GLU A 21 16.68 -8.29 -1.38
N LEU A 22 15.71 -9.18 -1.57
CA LEU A 22 15.31 -9.62 -2.91
C LEU A 22 14.75 -8.46 -3.73
N MET A 23 13.92 -7.62 -3.12
CA MET A 23 13.37 -6.42 -3.75
C MET A 23 14.47 -5.45 -4.19
N LYS A 24 15.44 -5.17 -3.32
CA LYS A 24 16.61 -4.33 -3.62
C LYS A 24 17.39 -4.85 -4.82
N LYS A 25 17.66 -6.17 -4.83
CA LYS A 25 18.39 -6.81 -5.94
C LYS A 25 17.66 -6.72 -7.28
N LYS A 26 16.33 -6.84 -7.27
CA LYS A 26 15.50 -6.88 -8.49
C LYS A 26 15.10 -5.49 -8.99
N ARG A 27 15.27 -4.44 -8.22
CA ARG A 27 14.82 -3.08 -8.54
C ARG A 27 15.99 -2.11 -8.56
N PRO A 28 16.59 -1.82 -9.72
CA PRO A 28 17.69 -0.85 -9.83
C PRO A 28 17.36 0.53 -9.27
N ASN A 29 16.07 0.92 -9.31
CA ASN A 29 15.56 2.19 -8.78
C ASN A 29 14.99 2.05 -7.36
N PHE A 30 15.49 1.10 -6.56
CA PHE A 30 14.96 0.83 -5.21
C PHE A 30 14.95 2.07 -4.31
N GLU A 31 16.00 2.90 -4.33
CA GLU A 31 16.07 4.09 -3.49
C GLU A 31 14.95 5.10 -3.81
N GLN A 32 14.64 5.27 -5.09
CA GLN A 32 13.51 6.11 -5.50
C GLN A 32 12.17 5.52 -5.02
N ILE A 33 11.99 4.21 -5.16
CA ILE A 33 10.80 3.52 -4.64
C ILE A 33 10.69 3.69 -3.12
N ALA A 34 11.80 3.55 -2.41
CA ALA A 34 11.85 3.72 -0.96
C ALA A 34 11.50 5.16 -0.54
N GLU A 35 11.96 6.16 -1.29
CA GLU A 35 11.59 7.56 -1.07
C GLU A 35 10.07 7.75 -1.22
N PHE A 36 9.48 7.20 -2.28
CA PHE A 36 8.03 7.29 -2.48
C PHE A 36 7.25 6.58 -1.37
N CYS A 37 7.72 5.43 -0.90
CA CYS A 37 7.08 4.73 0.22
C CYS A 37 7.11 5.54 1.53
N ARG A 38 8.13 6.36 1.75
CA ARG A 38 8.30 7.18 2.96
C ARG A 38 7.69 8.58 2.84
N SER A 39 7.54 9.11 1.63
CA SER A 39 7.12 10.48 1.38
C SER A 39 5.98 10.59 0.37
N PRO A 40 4.73 10.73 0.85
CA PRO A 40 3.60 10.99 -0.05
C PRO A 40 3.82 12.23 -0.93
N LYS A 41 4.48 13.26 -0.40
CA LYS A 41 4.80 14.49 -1.15
C LYS A 41 5.74 14.23 -2.33
N ALA A 42 6.77 13.40 -2.13
CA ALA A 42 7.68 13.02 -3.21
C ALA A 42 6.94 12.22 -4.29
N PHE A 43 6.05 11.32 -3.85
CA PHE A 43 5.23 10.54 -4.77
C PHE A 43 4.24 11.40 -5.56
N LEU A 44 3.57 12.36 -4.94
CA LEU A 44 2.67 13.29 -5.63
C LEU A 44 3.41 14.10 -6.70
N LYS A 45 4.62 14.60 -6.41
CA LYS A 45 5.46 15.28 -7.41
C LYS A 45 5.80 14.36 -8.59
N TYR A 46 6.06 13.10 -8.33
CA TYR A 46 6.30 12.12 -9.39
C TYR A 46 5.06 11.90 -10.25
N LEU A 47 3.88 11.79 -9.65
CA LEU A 47 2.62 11.72 -10.40
C LEU A 47 2.41 12.95 -11.31
N ASP A 48 2.78 14.15 -10.82
CA ASP A 48 2.69 15.38 -11.62
C ASP A 48 3.60 15.30 -12.87
N VAL A 49 4.83 14.84 -12.70
CA VAL A 49 5.78 14.65 -13.82
C VAL A 49 5.26 13.62 -14.82
N CYS A 50 4.57 12.58 -14.34
CA CYS A 50 3.99 11.54 -15.19
C CYS A 50 2.64 11.93 -15.82
N GLY A 51 2.06 13.06 -15.44
CA GLY A 51 0.73 13.50 -15.91
C GLY A 51 -0.40 12.62 -15.35
N ILE A 52 -0.22 12.03 -14.17
CA ILE A 52 -1.21 11.17 -13.50
C ILE A 52 -1.96 12.00 -12.45
N ASP A 53 -3.27 12.09 -12.61
CA ASP A 53 -4.10 12.89 -11.71
C ASP A 53 -4.39 12.18 -10.39
N ARG A 54 -4.60 10.85 -10.43
CA ARG A 54 -4.96 10.04 -9.27
C ARG A 54 -4.25 8.70 -9.28
N ALA A 55 -4.06 8.13 -8.08
CA ALA A 55 -3.49 6.80 -7.91
C ALA A 55 -4.28 5.99 -6.87
N VAL A 56 -4.59 4.73 -7.19
CA VAL A 56 -5.09 3.75 -6.24
C VAL A 56 -3.90 2.99 -5.67
N LEU A 57 -3.70 3.14 -4.36
CA LEU A 57 -2.55 2.58 -3.65
C LEU A 57 -2.94 1.25 -3.03
N ILE A 58 -2.34 0.19 -3.55
CA ILE A 58 -2.68 -1.18 -3.20
C ILE A 58 -1.60 -1.77 -2.31
N ASN A 59 -2.02 -2.30 -1.17
CA ASN A 59 -1.25 -3.21 -0.34
C ASN A 59 -2.02 -4.50 -0.14
N TYR A 60 -1.37 -5.51 0.42
CA TYR A 60 -2.01 -6.76 0.74
C TYR A 60 -1.40 -7.42 1.98
N VAL A 61 -2.24 -8.09 2.74
CA VAL A 61 -1.82 -8.88 3.91
C VAL A 61 -1.18 -10.18 3.40
N ALA A 62 0.09 -10.40 3.74
CA ALA A 62 0.84 -11.60 3.39
C ALA A 62 1.99 -11.84 4.40
N PRO A 63 1.68 -12.14 5.68
CA PRO A 63 2.69 -12.17 6.73
C PRO A 63 3.71 -13.29 6.54
N GLU A 64 3.31 -14.42 5.96
CA GLU A 64 4.21 -15.55 5.74
C GLU A 64 5.20 -15.31 4.59
N VAL A 65 4.77 -14.62 3.54
CA VAL A 65 5.57 -14.39 2.32
C VAL A 65 6.50 -13.19 2.47
N ILE A 66 5.96 -12.03 2.79
CA ILE A 66 6.71 -10.76 2.78
C ILE A 66 6.73 -10.04 4.13
N GLY A 67 5.93 -10.48 5.10
CA GLY A 67 5.85 -9.88 6.43
C GLY A 67 4.68 -8.92 6.65
N PHE A 68 3.88 -8.63 5.63
CA PHE A 68 2.80 -7.65 5.71
C PHE A 68 1.62 -8.18 6.54
N THR A 69 1.42 -7.58 7.70
CA THR A 69 0.29 -7.83 8.60
C THR A 69 -0.90 -6.92 8.28
N ASN A 70 -1.98 -7.01 9.06
CA ASN A 70 -3.13 -6.09 8.98
C ASN A 70 -2.74 -4.60 9.16
N GLY A 71 -1.55 -4.32 9.71
CA GLY A 71 -0.99 -2.97 9.82
C GLY A 71 -0.84 -2.25 8.49
N VAL A 72 -0.83 -2.95 7.35
CA VAL A 72 -0.84 -2.32 6.02
C VAL A 72 -2.06 -1.41 5.82
N ASN A 73 -3.20 -1.71 6.45
CA ASN A 73 -4.42 -0.91 6.33
C ASN A 73 -4.27 0.45 7.02
N GLN A 74 -3.69 0.47 8.22
CA GLN A 74 -3.39 1.73 8.91
C GLN A 74 -2.34 2.54 8.15
N PHE A 75 -1.27 1.89 7.71
CA PHE A 75 -0.21 2.54 6.94
C PHE A 75 -0.76 3.27 5.70
N ILE A 76 -1.58 2.59 4.90
CA ILE A 76 -2.09 3.20 3.66
C ILE A 76 -3.13 4.28 3.94
N ALA A 77 -3.94 4.11 4.99
CA ALA A 77 -4.90 5.13 5.42
C ALA A 77 -4.19 6.42 5.87
N ASP A 78 -3.06 6.31 6.56
CA ASP A 78 -2.26 7.47 6.97
C ASP A 78 -1.54 8.10 5.78
N TYR A 79 -1.01 7.30 4.88
CA TYR A 79 -0.30 7.78 3.69
C TYR A 79 -1.18 8.67 2.80
N VAL A 80 -2.43 8.28 2.53
CA VAL A 80 -3.33 9.02 1.63
C VAL A 80 -3.86 10.34 2.23
N LYS A 81 -3.67 10.58 3.53
CA LYS A 81 -4.08 11.84 4.18
C LYS A 81 -3.38 13.07 3.61
N GLU A 82 -2.22 12.91 3.00
CA GLU A 82 -1.49 14.01 2.37
C GLU A 82 -2.30 14.68 1.25
N ASP A 83 -2.98 13.89 0.42
CA ASP A 83 -3.92 14.38 -0.60
C ASP A 83 -4.99 13.32 -0.89
N PRO A 84 -6.07 13.27 -0.11
CA PRO A 84 -7.12 12.26 -0.24
C PRO A 84 -7.97 12.40 -1.52
N LYS A 85 -7.80 13.48 -2.29
CA LYS A 85 -8.47 13.63 -3.58
C LYS A 85 -7.69 12.94 -4.70
N ARG A 86 -6.37 12.81 -4.54
CA ARG A 86 -5.49 12.21 -5.53
C ARG A 86 -5.01 10.81 -5.15
N LEU A 87 -4.81 10.54 -3.86
CA LEU A 87 -4.34 9.26 -3.35
C LEU A 87 -5.51 8.48 -2.75
N LEU A 88 -5.83 7.33 -3.34
CA LEU A 88 -6.96 6.50 -2.93
C LEU A 88 -6.44 5.22 -2.29
N SER A 89 -6.87 4.94 -1.06
CA SER A 89 -6.44 3.75 -0.33
C SER A 89 -7.21 2.51 -0.70
N CYS A 90 -6.48 1.39 -0.87
CA CYS A 90 -7.05 0.06 -0.96
C CYS A 90 -6.59 -0.75 0.25
N GLY A 91 -7.52 -1.24 1.06
CA GLY A 91 -7.26 -2.11 2.19
C GLY A 91 -7.10 -3.56 1.79
N SER A 92 -6.80 -4.40 2.76
CA SER A 92 -6.61 -5.83 2.51
C SER A 92 -7.01 -6.70 3.70
N LEU A 93 -7.48 -7.88 3.37
CA LEU A 93 -7.72 -9.01 4.26
C LEU A 93 -6.98 -10.23 3.69
N HIS A 94 -6.71 -11.22 4.54
CA HIS A 94 -6.09 -12.48 4.09
C HIS A 94 -6.94 -13.69 4.51
N PRO A 95 -7.32 -14.58 3.58
CA PRO A 95 -8.25 -15.69 3.88
C PRO A 95 -7.80 -16.60 5.02
N ARG A 96 -6.50 -16.80 5.23
CA ARG A 96 -5.95 -17.65 6.29
C ARG A 96 -5.67 -16.92 7.60
N HIS A 97 -5.44 -15.61 7.56
CA HIS A 97 -4.99 -14.83 8.72
C HIS A 97 -6.07 -13.94 9.32
N THR A 98 -7.14 -13.69 8.58
CA THR A 98 -8.30 -12.96 9.07
C THR A 98 -9.19 -13.91 9.87
N THR A 99 -9.17 -13.79 11.19
CA THR A 99 -9.96 -14.64 12.09
C THR A 99 -11.37 -14.13 12.29
N ASN A 100 -11.58 -12.84 12.20
CA ASN A 100 -12.89 -12.19 12.28
C ASN A 100 -13.06 -11.17 11.14
N VAL A 101 -13.62 -11.63 10.04
CA VAL A 101 -13.79 -10.84 8.81
C VAL A 101 -14.63 -9.57 9.07
N LEU A 102 -15.69 -9.68 9.85
CA LEU A 102 -16.58 -8.54 10.12
C LEU A 102 -15.84 -7.45 10.91
N ALA A 103 -15.14 -7.81 11.97
CA ALA A 103 -14.37 -6.86 12.76
C ALA A 103 -13.26 -6.18 11.95
N ASP A 104 -12.54 -6.93 11.13
CA ASP A 104 -11.48 -6.40 10.28
C ASP A 104 -12.05 -5.48 9.19
N MET A 105 -13.19 -5.84 8.59
CA MET A 105 -13.90 -4.97 7.64
C MET A 105 -14.40 -3.68 8.29
N GLU A 106 -14.96 -3.75 9.48
CA GLU A 106 -15.38 -2.55 10.23
C GLU A 106 -14.20 -1.63 10.52
N GLN A 107 -13.06 -2.19 10.90
CA GLN A 107 -11.84 -1.41 11.11
C GLN A 107 -11.38 -0.71 9.83
N ILE A 108 -11.34 -1.43 8.71
CA ILE A 108 -11.00 -0.88 7.41
C ILE A 108 -11.94 0.28 7.04
N LEU A 109 -13.24 0.11 7.24
CA LEU A 109 -14.23 1.15 6.99
C LEU A 109 -14.03 2.39 7.90
N ARG A 110 -13.71 2.18 9.19
CA ARG A 110 -13.38 3.29 10.12
C ARG A 110 -12.15 4.08 9.69
N LEU A 111 -11.19 3.45 9.03
CA LEU A 111 -10.02 4.10 8.43
C LEU A 111 -10.35 4.93 7.17
N GLY A 112 -11.61 4.91 6.73
CA GLY A 112 -12.06 5.62 5.52
C GLY A 112 -11.81 4.87 4.22
N ILE A 113 -11.31 3.64 4.29
CA ILE A 113 -11.01 2.81 3.11
C ILE A 113 -12.30 2.23 2.54
N ARG A 114 -12.46 2.26 1.22
CA ARG A 114 -13.66 1.82 0.50
C ARG A 114 -13.38 0.77 -0.57
N MET A 115 -12.12 0.38 -0.74
CA MET A 115 -11.69 -0.63 -1.69
C MET A 115 -10.89 -1.71 -0.97
N ILE A 116 -11.04 -2.95 -1.40
CA ILE A 116 -10.33 -4.10 -0.80
C ILE A 116 -9.58 -4.87 -1.88
N LYS A 117 -8.33 -5.16 -1.59
CA LYS A 117 -7.50 -6.11 -2.32
C LYS A 117 -7.35 -7.40 -1.52
N ILE A 118 -7.73 -8.51 -2.12
CA ILE A 118 -7.43 -9.84 -1.60
C ILE A 118 -6.37 -10.45 -2.52
N HIS A 119 -5.24 -10.82 -1.94
CA HIS A 119 -4.21 -11.56 -2.66
C HIS A 119 -4.54 -13.06 -2.53
N PRO A 120 -4.67 -13.81 -3.63
CA PRO A 120 -4.87 -15.26 -3.53
C PRO A 120 -3.66 -15.91 -2.85
N PRO A 121 -3.90 -16.99 -2.07
CA PRO A 121 -2.84 -17.73 -1.42
C PRO A 121 -1.95 -18.46 -2.41
#